data_354b0a9c87a4e1d3be1c44913fc2bc7a
#
_entry.id   354b0a9c87a4e1d3be1c44913fc2bc7a
#
_cell.length_a   1.000
_cell.length_b   1.000
_cell.length_c   1.000
_cell.angle_alpha   90.00
_cell.angle_beta   90.00
_cell.angle_gamma   90.00
#
_symmetry.space_group_name_H-M   'P 1'
#
loop_
_entity.id
_entity.type
_entity.pdbx_description
1 polymer ?
#
loop_
_entity_poly.entity_id
_entity_poly.type
_entity_poly.pdbx_seq_one_letter_code
_entity_poly.pdbx_strand_id
1 'polypeptide(L)'
;MTTTTAAPSASVRASGGATVEFRALHRSFGATVALDGLDLAARPGELLALLGPSGCGKTTALRMLAGFEHPDAGEVLVDGEDVTGVPAHRRGAGMVFQSYSLFPHLTAVENVAFGLRMRGTGKSARLRRSAELLDLVGLGRLADRFPHQMSGGQQQRVALARALALQPRVLLLDEPLSALDAKVRLSLREEIRRLQQDLGITTLFVTHDQEEALSMADRVAVLRAGRLEQVAVPAELYARPATAFVAEFVGTMSRLPAVRTGGGAQVEVLGSRLPVEGAMPADGDLDVLVRPEAVRVAADPLGGGTVVAASFLGAVTRLTVRLADGTEVKADLPTGTAAGLPVGATASLTLPERPVLVDRRRAA
;
A
#
# COMPACT_ATOMS: atom_id res chain seq x y z
N MET A 1 34.50 -21.25 30.54
CA MET A 1 33.56 -21.59 29.47
C MET A 1 33.42 -20.37 28.57
N THR A 2 34.20 -20.34 27.53
CA THR A 2 34.29 -19.23 26.57
C THR A 2 33.20 -19.44 25.49
N THR A 3 32.18 -18.59 25.49
CA THR A 3 31.17 -18.54 24.47
C THR A 3 31.74 -17.89 23.21
N THR A 4 32.07 -18.70 22.24
CA THR A 4 32.45 -18.24 20.89
C THR A 4 31.22 -17.71 20.19
N THR A 5 31.11 -16.39 20.09
CA THR A 5 30.15 -15.71 19.24
C THR A 5 30.58 -15.92 17.80
N ALA A 6 29.81 -16.74 17.06
CA ALA A 6 30.02 -16.91 15.62
C ALA A 6 29.77 -15.59 14.90
N ALA A 7 30.75 -15.12 14.14
CA ALA A 7 30.63 -13.97 13.26
C ALA A 7 29.58 -14.24 12.18
N PRO A 8 28.76 -13.23 11.79
CA PRO A 8 27.79 -13.40 10.72
C PRO A 8 28.50 -13.70 9.41
N SER A 9 28.09 -14.78 8.75
CA SER A 9 28.60 -15.26 7.46
C SER A 9 28.46 -14.18 6.38
N ALA A 10 29.35 -14.23 5.41
CA ALA A 10 29.54 -13.32 4.28
C ALA A 10 28.25 -12.64 3.79
N SER A 11 28.23 -11.33 3.91
CA SER A 11 27.16 -10.44 3.46
C SER A 11 26.70 -10.81 2.03
N VAL A 12 25.41 -11.08 1.89
CA VAL A 12 24.72 -11.00 0.61
C VAL A 12 24.84 -9.53 0.16
N ARG A 13 25.92 -9.18 -0.54
CA ARG A 13 26.07 -7.83 -1.10
C ARG A 13 24.95 -7.66 -2.12
N ALA A 14 24.01 -6.79 -1.83
CA ALA A 14 23.06 -6.30 -2.78
C ALA A 14 23.82 -5.58 -3.91
N SER A 15 23.49 -5.87 -5.14
CA SER A 15 23.65 -4.90 -6.21
C SER A 15 22.71 -3.76 -5.84
N GLY A 16 23.18 -2.56 -5.56
CA GLY A 16 22.34 -1.45 -5.15
C GLY A 16 21.08 -1.33 -6.01
N GLY A 17 19.97 -0.90 -5.43
CA GLY A 17 18.68 -0.78 -6.12
C GLY A 17 18.80 0.08 -7.39
N ALA A 18 17.97 -0.19 -8.38
CA ALA A 18 17.87 0.55 -9.64
C ALA A 18 16.81 1.65 -9.56
N THR A 19 16.94 2.73 -10.31
CA THR A 19 15.79 3.60 -10.60
C THR A 19 14.80 2.86 -11.49
N VAL A 20 13.50 3.10 -11.28
CA VAL A 20 12.44 2.62 -12.17
C VAL A 20 11.60 3.81 -12.58
N GLU A 21 11.33 3.96 -13.89
CA GLU A 21 10.46 5.02 -14.39
C GLU A 21 9.44 4.45 -15.36
N PHE A 22 8.21 4.87 -15.20
CA PHE A 22 7.14 4.74 -16.18
C PHE A 22 6.92 6.12 -16.81
N ARG A 23 6.96 6.19 -18.13
CA ARG A 23 6.74 7.43 -18.88
C ARG A 23 5.54 7.28 -19.79
N ALA A 24 4.50 8.03 -19.52
CA ALA A 24 3.26 8.11 -20.29
C ALA A 24 2.71 6.72 -20.69
N LEU A 25 2.78 5.73 -19.77
CA LEU A 25 2.36 4.37 -20.08
C LEU A 25 0.86 4.31 -20.40
N HIS A 26 0.53 3.80 -21.56
CA HIS A 26 -0.83 3.53 -22.00
C HIS A 26 -1.02 2.05 -22.34
N ARG A 27 -2.15 1.48 -21.89
CA ARG A 27 -2.52 0.10 -22.21
C ARG A 27 -4.03 -0.08 -22.21
N SER A 28 -4.53 -0.68 -23.28
CA SER A 28 -5.94 -1.07 -23.42
C SER A 28 -6.08 -2.57 -23.68
N PHE A 29 -7.12 -3.16 -23.14
CA PHE A 29 -7.54 -4.54 -23.41
C PHE A 29 -8.95 -4.49 -24.01
N GLY A 30 -9.02 -4.57 -25.33
CA GLY A 30 -10.27 -4.32 -26.04
C GLY A 30 -10.80 -2.91 -25.79
N ALA A 31 -12.00 -2.77 -25.24
CA ALA A 31 -12.60 -1.47 -24.89
C ALA A 31 -12.17 -0.93 -23.51
N THR A 32 -11.43 -1.71 -22.72
CA THR A 32 -11.05 -1.33 -21.35
C THR A 32 -9.66 -0.72 -21.34
N VAL A 33 -9.55 0.55 -20.93
CA VAL A 33 -8.27 1.23 -20.70
C VAL A 33 -7.75 0.82 -19.31
N ALA A 34 -6.65 0.09 -19.26
CA ALA A 34 -6.02 -0.35 -18.02
C ALA A 34 -5.02 0.67 -17.47
N LEU A 35 -4.26 1.31 -18.36
CA LEU A 35 -3.38 2.44 -18.03
C LEU A 35 -3.60 3.56 -19.03
N ASP A 36 -3.64 4.80 -18.53
CA ASP A 36 -3.97 5.98 -19.33
C ASP A 36 -2.98 7.12 -19.02
N GLY A 37 -1.78 7.01 -19.59
CA GLY A 37 -0.71 7.99 -19.44
C GLY A 37 -0.09 7.97 -18.04
N LEU A 38 0.27 6.78 -17.52
CA LEU A 38 0.89 6.66 -16.21
C LEU A 38 2.34 7.17 -16.25
N ASP A 39 2.61 8.24 -15.48
CA ASP A 39 3.95 8.73 -15.15
C ASP A 39 4.26 8.45 -13.69
N LEU A 40 5.29 7.66 -13.41
CA LEU A 40 5.65 7.29 -12.03
C LEU A 40 7.12 6.89 -11.96
N ALA A 41 7.82 7.31 -10.91
CA ALA A 41 9.21 6.93 -10.69
C ALA A 41 9.44 6.41 -9.27
N ALA A 42 10.22 5.32 -9.16
CA ALA A 42 10.79 4.81 -7.92
C ALA A 42 12.30 5.08 -7.87
N ARG A 43 12.79 5.48 -6.69
CA ARG A 43 14.20 5.77 -6.42
C ARG A 43 14.97 4.49 -6.12
N PRO A 44 16.30 4.48 -6.27
CA PRO A 44 17.12 3.32 -5.87
C PRO A 44 16.89 2.96 -4.40
N GLY A 45 16.64 1.69 -4.13
CA GLY A 45 16.40 1.18 -2.78
C GLY A 45 15.07 1.59 -2.14
N GLU A 46 14.18 2.25 -2.89
CA GLU A 46 12.84 2.63 -2.41
C GLU A 46 11.87 1.45 -2.45
N LEU A 47 11.00 1.35 -1.44
CA LEU A 47 9.79 0.54 -1.51
C LEU A 47 8.63 1.45 -1.89
N LEU A 48 8.17 1.35 -3.13
CA LEU A 48 7.03 2.09 -3.68
C LEU A 48 5.81 1.19 -3.72
N ALA A 49 4.75 1.54 -2.97
CA ALA A 49 3.49 0.82 -3.05
C ALA A 49 2.59 1.40 -4.14
N LEU A 50 2.00 0.53 -4.96
CA LEU A 50 0.91 0.85 -5.89
C LEU A 50 -0.40 0.46 -5.24
N LEU A 51 -1.20 1.45 -4.87
CA LEU A 51 -2.46 1.31 -4.14
C LEU A 51 -3.63 1.78 -5.02
N GLY A 52 -4.79 1.16 -4.93
CA GLY A 52 -5.98 1.58 -5.68
C GLY A 52 -7.03 0.48 -5.77
N PRO A 53 -8.24 0.77 -6.25
CA PRO A 53 -9.31 -0.21 -6.42
C PRO A 53 -8.93 -1.35 -7.37
N SER A 54 -9.68 -2.44 -7.32
CA SER A 54 -9.52 -3.53 -8.28
C SER A 54 -9.73 -3.03 -9.71
N GLY A 55 -8.88 -3.47 -10.65
CA GLY A 55 -8.98 -3.08 -12.06
C GLY A 55 -8.42 -1.69 -12.40
N CYS A 56 -7.79 -0.94 -11.48
CA CYS A 56 -7.23 0.38 -11.76
C CYS A 56 -5.84 0.37 -12.43
N GLY A 57 -5.29 -0.79 -12.83
CA GLY A 57 -4.06 -0.89 -13.62
C GLY A 57 -2.78 -1.27 -12.86
N LYS A 58 -2.80 -1.44 -11.53
CA LYS A 58 -1.60 -1.76 -10.71
C LYS A 58 -0.81 -2.98 -11.19
N THR A 59 -1.48 -4.12 -11.29
CA THR A 59 -0.88 -5.37 -11.79
C THR A 59 -0.43 -5.26 -13.24
N THR A 60 -1.13 -4.48 -14.07
CA THR A 60 -0.74 -4.21 -15.46
C THR A 60 0.58 -3.44 -15.50
N ALA A 61 0.73 -2.36 -14.73
CA ALA A 61 1.99 -1.60 -14.61
C ALA A 61 3.14 -2.49 -14.11
N LEU A 62 2.88 -3.32 -13.09
CA LEU A 62 3.87 -4.25 -12.55
C LEU A 62 4.31 -5.29 -13.59
N ARG A 63 3.36 -5.86 -14.36
CA ARG A 63 3.65 -6.83 -15.42
C ARG A 63 4.40 -6.20 -16.59
N MET A 64 4.15 -4.94 -16.91
CA MET A 64 4.92 -4.20 -17.91
C MET A 64 6.37 -4.04 -17.47
N LEU A 65 6.63 -3.69 -16.22
CA LEU A 65 7.99 -3.62 -15.69
C LEU A 65 8.66 -5.00 -15.68
N ALA A 66 7.92 -6.05 -15.35
CA ALA A 66 8.41 -7.43 -15.40
C ALA A 66 8.70 -7.95 -16.82
N GLY A 67 8.11 -7.34 -17.85
CA GLY A 67 8.22 -7.78 -19.26
C GLY A 67 7.25 -8.89 -19.63
N PHE A 68 6.17 -9.07 -18.87
CA PHE A 68 5.07 -9.99 -19.19
C PHE A 68 3.95 -9.33 -19.99
N GLU A 69 3.95 -8.00 -20.02
CA GLU A 69 2.98 -7.20 -20.78
C GLU A 69 3.72 -6.07 -21.50
N HIS A 70 3.22 -5.67 -22.67
CA HIS A 70 3.79 -4.56 -23.44
C HIS A 70 2.81 -3.37 -23.43
N PRO A 71 3.29 -2.13 -23.26
CA PRO A 71 2.44 -0.96 -23.40
C PRO A 71 2.05 -0.76 -24.87
N ASP A 72 0.89 -0.13 -25.10
CA ASP A 72 0.47 0.33 -26.42
C ASP A 72 1.19 1.65 -26.77
N ALA A 73 1.55 2.44 -25.74
CA ALA A 73 2.39 3.65 -25.88
C ALA A 73 3.12 3.93 -24.55
N GLY A 74 4.17 4.75 -24.61
CA GLY A 74 5.03 5.07 -23.48
C GLY A 74 6.18 4.09 -23.29
N GLU A 75 6.98 4.32 -22.25
CA GLU A 75 8.25 3.63 -22.02
C GLU A 75 8.39 3.19 -20.56
N VAL A 76 9.08 2.05 -20.36
CA VAL A 76 9.54 1.55 -19.06
C VAL A 76 11.05 1.65 -19.02
N LEU A 77 11.60 2.41 -18.06
CA LEU A 77 13.04 2.54 -17.90
C LEU A 77 13.51 1.95 -16.59
N VAL A 78 14.70 1.33 -16.62
CA VAL A 78 15.43 0.87 -15.43
C VAL A 78 16.84 1.45 -15.51
N ASP A 79 17.23 2.26 -14.53
CA ASP A 79 18.46 3.07 -14.54
C ASP A 79 18.65 3.94 -15.79
N GLY A 80 17.55 4.49 -16.28
CA GLY A 80 17.53 5.32 -17.49
C GLY A 80 17.62 4.54 -18.81
N GLU A 81 17.76 3.22 -18.76
CA GLU A 81 17.76 2.38 -19.97
C GLU A 81 16.32 1.94 -20.29
N ASP A 82 15.89 2.10 -21.53
CA ASP A 82 14.59 1.62 -22.00
C ASP A 82 14.57 0.08 -22.05
N VAL A 83 13.72 -0.50 -21.21
CA VAL A 83 13.52 -1.96 -21.14
C VAL A 83 12.18 -2.41 -21.74
N THR A 84 11.43 -1.50 -22.37
CA THR A 84 10.08 -1.77 -22.90
C THR A 84 10.05 -2.99 -23.81
N GLY A 85 11.00 -3.09 -24.76
CA GLY A 85 11.14 -4.22 -25.67
C GLY A 85 11.99 -5.39 -25.15
N VAL A 86 12.58 -5.28 -23.94
CA VAL A 86 13.47 -6.30 -23.40
C VAL A 86 12.66 -7.47 -22.82
N PRO A 87 12.97 -8.74 -23.17
CA PRO A 87 12.28 -9.91 -22.62
C PRO A 87 12.43 -10.02 -21.08
N ALA A 88 11.42 -10.52 -20.37
CA ALA A 88 11.35 -10.60 -18.92
C ALA A 88 12.63 -11.19 -18.27
N HIS A 89 13.20 -12.29 -18.82
CA HIS A 89 14.37 -12.95 -18.27
C HIS A 89 15.67 -12.14 -18.35
N ARG A 90 15.68 -11.02 -19.09
CA ARG A 90 16.84 -10.12 -19.25
C ARG A 90 16.70 -8.80 -18.51
N ARG A 91 15.54 -8.51 -17.89
CA ARG A 91 15.30 -7.23 -17.21
C ARG A 91 15.92 -7.09 -15.83
N GLY A 92 16.55 -8.15 -15.29
CA GLY A 92 17.15 -8.11 -13.96
C GLY A 92 16.14 -7.89 -12.82
N ALA A 93 14.87 -8.17 -13.06
CA ALA A 93 13.80 -8.07 -12.07
C ALA A 93 13.47 -9.45 -11.48
N GLY A 94 13.19 -9.49 -10.16
CA GLY A 94 12.61 -10.64 -9.48
C GLY A 94 11.14 -10.40 -9.21
N MET A 95 10.27 -11.39 -9.39
CA MET A 95 8.83 -11.22 -9.17
C MET A 95 8.26 -12.30 -8.26
N VAL A 96 7.42 -11.87 -7.34
CA VAL A 96 6.53 -12.71 -6.52
C VAL A 96 5.11 -12.48 -6.99
N PHE A 97 4.44 -13.52 -7.45
CA PHE A 97 3.07 -13.49 -7.93
C PHE A 97 2.08 -13.69 -6.78
N GLN A 98 0.86 -13.26 -6.94
CA GLN A 98 -0.24 -13.39 -5.97
C GLN A 98 -0.47 -14.85 -5.53
N SER A 99 -0.37 -15.80 -6.45
CA SER A 99 -0.51 -17.25 -6.19
C SER A 99 0.82 -17.94 -5.83
N TYR A 100 1.89 -17.15 -5.51
CA TYR A 100 3.25 -17.60 -5.25
C TYR A 100 3.90 -18.35 -6.43
N SER A 101 3.13 -19.01 -7.29
CA SER A 101 3.54 -19.73 -8.52
C SER A 101 4.75 -20.66 -8.31
N LEU A 102 4.76 -21.38 -7.18
CA LEU A 102 5.77 -22.39 -6.91
C LEU A 102 5.57 -23.62 -7.80
N PHE A 103 6.67 -24.25 -8.20
CA PHE A 103 6.62 -25.52 -8.90
C PHE A 103 6.23 -26.63 -7.91
N PRO A 104 5.05 -27.26 -8.04
CA PRO A 104 4.52 -28.17 -7.01
C PRO A 104 5.31 -29.49 -6.90
N HIS A 105 6.02 -29.86 -7.95
CA HIS A 105 6.85 -31.07 -8.05
C HIS A 105 8.32 -30.87 -7.65
N LEU A 106 8.70 -29.65 -7.26
CA LEU A 106 10.03 -29.30 -6.75
C LEU A 106 9.97 -29.00 -5.26
N THR A 107 11.01 -29.37 -4.53
CA THR A 107 11.19 -28.98 -3.13
C THR A 107 11.42 -27.48 -2.97
N ALA A 108 11.42 -26.94 -1.74
CA ALA A 108 11.70 -25.54 -1.48
C ALA A 108 13.07 -25.12 -2.02
N VAL A 109 14.13 -25.90 -1.74
CA VAL A 109 15.47 -25.59 -2.23
C VAL A 109 15.57 -25.68 -3.75
N GLU A 110 14.86 -26.61 -4.38
CA GLU A 110 14.83 -26.75 -5.85
C GLU A 110 14.04 -25.61 -6.51
N ASN A 111 12.95 -25.14 -5.88
CA ASN A 111 12.23 -23.96 -6.33
C ASN A 111 13.14 -22.72 -6.36
N VAL A 112 13.89 -22.48 -5.29
CA VAL A 112 14.85 -21.36 -5.20
C VAL A 112 15.99 -21.55 -6.20
N ALA A 113 16.51 -22.78 -6.37
CA ALA A 113 17.59 -23.10 -7.28
C ALA A 113 17.21 -23.05 -8.78
N PHE A 114 15.91 -23.03 -9.10
CA PHE A 114 15.43 -23.18 -10.47
C PHE A 114 16.00 -22.12 -11.42
N GLY A 115 15.90 -20.84 -11.07
CA GLY A 115 16.41 -19.75 -11.88
C GLY A 115 17.93 -19.81 -12.09
N LEU A 116 18.68 -20.19 -11.03
CA LEU A 116 20.12 -20.39 -11.09
C LEU A 116 20.49 -21.54 -12.03
N ARG A 117 19.71 -22.63 -12.04
CA ARG A 117 19.86 -23.75 -12.96
C ARG A 117 19.67 -23.31 -14.41
N MET A 118 18.65 -22.49 -14.68
CA MET A 118 18.39 -21.98 -16.03
C MET A 118 19.51 -21.06 -16.55
N ARG A 119 20.22 -20.38 -15.64
CA ARG A 119 21.43 -19.58 -15.97
C ARG A 119 22.72 -20.41 -16.02
N GLY A 120 22.66 -21.73 -15.95
CA GLY A 120 23.82 -22.60 -16.06
C GLY A 120 24.70 -22.67 -14.79
N THR A 121 24.23 -22.17 -13.64
CA THR A 121 25.00 -22.26 -12.38
C THR A 121 25.21 -23.72 -11.96
N GLY A 122 26.44 -24.09 -11.65
CA GLY A 122 26.80 -25.45 -11.22
C GLY A 122 26.03 -25.91 -9.99
N LYS A 123 25.79 -27.23 -9.87
CA LYS A 123 24.92 -27.84 -8.86
C LYS A 123 25.28 -27.44 -7.42
N SER A 124 26.56 -27.54 -7.05
CA SER A 124 27.01 -27.19 -5.68
C SER A 124 26.77 -25.72 -5.36
N ALA A 125 27.14 -24.81 -6.26
CA ALA A 125 26.99 -23.37 -6.08
C ALA A 125 25.51 -22.95 -5.95
N ARG A 126 24.62 -23.46 -6.83
CA ARG A 126 23.20 -23.12 -6.78
C ARG A 126 22.51 -23.65 -5.52
N LEU A 127 22.83 -24.89 -5.07
CA LEU A 127 22.24 -25.44 -3.86
C LEU A 127 22.72 -24.69 -2.61
N ARG A 128 24.01 -24.35 -2.51
CA ARG A 128 24.54 -23.52 -1.43
C ARG A 128 23.83 -22.17 -1.38
N ARG A 129 23.73 -21.48 -2.53
CA ARG A 129 23.03 -20.19 -2.61
C ARG A 129 21.57 -20.29 -2.24
N SER A 130 20.89 -21.35 -2.65
CA SER A 130 19.48 -21.58 -2.31
C SER A 130 19.29 -21.86 -0.82
N ALA A 131 20.19 -22.61 -0.19
CA ALA A 131 20.16 -22.83 1.27
C ALA A 131 20.36 -21.51 2.04
N GLU A 132 21.36 -20.70 1.66
CA GLU A 132 21.57 -19.35 2.24
C GLU A 132 20.32 -18.48 2.17
N LEU A 133 19.59 -18.50 1.06
CA LEU A 133 18.37 -17.72 0.87
C LEU A 133 17.19 -18.28 1.67
N LEU A 134 17.09 -19.60 1.80
CA LEU A 134 16.08 -20.22 2.67
C LEU A 134 16.36 -19.93 4.15
N ASP A 135 17.63 -19.90 4.57
CA ASP A 135 18.00 -19.46 5.91
C ASP A 135 17.66 -17.99 6.14
N LEU A 136 17.90 -17.12 5.15
CA LEU A 136 17.58 -15.68 5.20
C LEU A 136 16.08 -15.43 5.45
N VAL A 137 15.20 -16.28 4.88
CA VAL A 137 13.73 -16.20 5.08
C VAL A 137 13.25 -17.15 6.19
N GLY A 138 14.14 -17.69 7.04
CA GLY A 138 13.81 -18.53 8.20
C GLY A 138 13.28 -19.92 7.85
N LEU A 139 13.57 -20.45 6.65
CA LEU A 139 13.06 -21.74 6.17
C LEU A 139 14.15 -22.80 5.94
N GLY A 140 15.36 -22.63 6.44
CA GLY A 140 16.46 -23.58 6.21
C GLY A 140 16.12 -25.03 6.56
N ARG A 141 15.37 -25.25 7.68
CA ARG A 141 14.92 -26.59 8.10
C ARG A 141 13.85 -27.22 7.21
N LEU A 142 13.27 -26.46 6.29
CA LEU A 142 12.19 -26.88 5.39
C LEU A 142 12.65 -27.01 3.94
N ALA A 143 13.95 -27.01 3.69
CA ALA A 143 14.56 -27.01 2.35
C ALA A 143 14.05 -28.17 1.46
N ASP A 144 13.84 -29.36 2.04
CA ASP A 144 13.41 -30.56 1.34
C ASP A 144 11.89 -30.75 1.28
N ARG A 145 11.10 -29.81 1.80
CA ARG A 145 9.64 -29.88 1.74
C ARG A 145 9.10 -29.42 0.39
N PHE A 146 8.05 -30.08 -0.06
CA PHE A 146 7.28 -29.68 -1.23
C PHE A 146 6.25 -28.59 -0.89
N PRO A 147 5.82 -27.75 -1.84
CA PRO A 147 4.85 -26.68 -1.59
C PRO A 147 3.57 -27.15 -0.88
N HIS A 148 3.00 -28.30 -1.26
CA HIS A 148 1.81 -28.85 -0.63
C HIS A 148 1.99 -29.26 0.85
N GLN A 149 3.21 -29.35 1.35
CA GLN A 149 3.56 -29.64 2.74
C GLN A 149 3.83 -28.37 3.56
N MET A 150 3.62 -27.19 2.98
CA MET A 150 3.96 -25.91 3.55
C MET A 150 2.71 -25.03 3.73
N SER A 151 2.69 -24.22 4.79
CA SER A 151 1.65 -23.20 4.94
C SER A 151 1.78 -22.10 3.88
N GLY A 152 0.71 -21.32 3.65
CA GLY A 152 0.73 -20.20 2.69
C GLY A 152 1.86 -19.19 2.94
N GLY A 153 2.09 -18.83 4.21
CA GLY A 153 3.21 -17.94 4.57
C GLY A 153 4.59 -18.56 4.32
N GLN A 154 4.74 -19.89 4.50
CA GLN A 154 5.98 -20.59 4.14
C GLN A 154 6.18 -20.64 2.62
N GLN A 155 5.13 -20.90 1.85
CA GLN A 155 5.19 -20.87 0.38
C GLN A 155 5.57 -19.49 -0.13
N GLN A 156 5.01 -18.44 0.46
CA GLN A 156 5.37 -17.06 0.10
C GLN A 156 6.85 -16.75 0.36
N ARG A 157 7.39 -17.16 1.52
CA ARG A 157 8.82 -17.00 1.82
C ARG A 157 9.72 -17.75 0.83
N VAL A 158 9.32 -18.95 0.39
CA VAL A 158 10.02 -19.67 -0.69
C VAL A 158 9.96 -18.89 -2.00
N ALA A 159 8.80 -18.31 -2.36
CA ALA A 159 8.65 -17.49 -3.56
C ALA A 159 9.53 -16.22 -3.50
N LEU A 160 9.62 -15.59 -2.32
CA LEU A 160 10.51 -14.45 -2.09
C LEU A 160 11.98 -14.86 -2.22
N ALA A 161 12.42 -15.94 -1.59
CA ALA A 161 13.78 -16.48 -1.73
C ALA A 161 14.12 -16.81 -3.19
N ARG A 162 13.16 -17.39 -3.93
CA ARG A 162 13.30 -17.68 -5.38
C ARG A 162 13.48 -16.40 -6.20
N ALA A 163 12.69 -15.37 -5.92
CA ALA A 163 12.81 -14.08 -6.60
C ALA A 163 14.17 -13.42 -6.36
N LEU A 164 14.72 -13.55 -5.15
CA LEU A 164 16.03 -13.02 -4.76
C LEU A 164 17.22 -13.85 -5.25
N ALA A 165 17.01 -15.10 -5.71
CA ALA A 165 18.10 -16.02 -6.07
C ALA A 165 19.01 -15.48 -7.17
N LEU A 166 18.44 -14.77 -8.14
CA LEU A 166 19.16 -14.20 -9.28
C LEU A 166 19.76 -12.82 -9.00
N GLN A 167 19.75 -12.36 -7.75
CA GLN A 167 20.23 -11.04 -7.33
C GLN A 167 19.64 -9.90 -8.17
N PRO A 168 18.30 -9.78 -8.20
CA PRO A 168 17.66 -8.77 -9.02
C PRO A 168 17.96 -7.37 -8.47
N ARG A 169 17.94 -6.36 -9.37
CA ARG A 169 18.05 -4.95 -9.04
C ARG A 169 16.70 -4.33 -8.64
N VAL A 170 15.61 -4.97 -9.10
CA VAL A 170 14.22 -4.57 -8.82
C VAL A 170 13.44 -5.79 -8.36
N LEU A 171 12.73 -5.67 -7.25
CA LEU A 171 11.82 -6.68 -6.72
C LEU A 171 10.37 -6.25 -6.96
N LEU A 172 9.58 -7.14 -7.54
CA LEU A 172 8.19 -6.91 -7.89
C LEU A 172 7.29 -7.83 -7.07
N LEU A 173 6.37 -7.25 -6.30
CA LEU A 173 5.48 -7.99 -5.41
C LEU A 173 4.02 -7.72 -5.83
N ASP A 174 3.36 -8.73 -6.42
CA ASP A 174 1.96 -8.63 -6.89
C ASP A 174 1.03 -9.24 -5.84
N GLU A 175 0.41 -8.39 -5.01
CA GLU A 175 -0.47 -8.76 -3.89
C GLU A 175 0.04 -9.93 -3.04
N PRO A 176 1.30 -9.88 -2.56
CA PRO A 176 1.95 -11.06 -1.97
C PRO A 176 1.31 -11.52 -0.66
N LEU A 177 0.51 -10.67 0.00
CA LEU A 177 -0.04 -10.95 1.33
C LEU A 177 -1.54 -11.27 1.32
N SER A 178 -2.22 -11.17 0.17
CA SER A 178 -3.68 -11.23 0.05
C SER A 178 -4.30 -12.57 0.49
N ALA A 179 -3.58 -13.69 0.35
CA ALA A 179 -4.07 -15.03 0.68
C ALA A 179 -3.79 -15.49 2.13
N LEU A 180 -3.30 -14.58 3.00
CA LEU A 180 -2.81 -14.92 4.34
C LEU A 180 -3.75 -14.43 5.44
N ASP A 181 -3.75 -15.15 6.58
CA ASP A 181 -4.42 -14.68 7.78
C ASP A 181 -3.74 -13.43 8.39
N ALA A 182 -4.48 -12.68 9.22
CA ALA A 182 -4.04 -11.36 9.72
C ALA A 182 -2.72 -11.44 10.52
N LYS A 183 -2.52 -12.49 11.34
CA LYS A 183 -1.32 -12.63 12.18
C LYS A 183 -0.07 -12.92 11.33
N VAL A 184 -0.20 -13.84 10.38
CA VAL A 184 0.88 -14.19 9.44
C VAL A 184 1.20 -12.99 8.55
N ARG A 185 0.18 -12.25 8.09
CA ARG A 185 0.33 -11.06 7.28
C ARG A 185 1.17 -9.99 7.98
N LEU A 186 0.87 -9.69 9.26
CA LEU A 186 1.63 -8.71 10.04
C LEU A 186 3.12 -9.08 10.14
N SER A 187 3.42 -10.33 10.52
CA SER A 187 4.83 -10.78 10.61
C SER A 187 5.56 -10.72 9.28
N LEU A 188 4.88 -11.05 8.17
CA LEU A 188 5.50 -11.02 6.83
C LEU A 188 5.68 -9.60 6.29
N ARG A 189 4.83 -8.64 6.64
CA ARG A 189 5.05 -7.21 6.35
C ARG A 189 6.40 -6.75 6.89
N GLU A 190 6.63 -6.99 8.19
CA GLU A 190 7.87 -6.61 8.87
C GLU A 190 9.09 -7.29 8.24
N GLU A 191 8.97 -8.58 7.93
CA GLU A 191 10.05 -9.35 7.32
C GLU A 191 10.39 -8.88 5.91
N ILE A 192 9.38 -8.65 5.04
CA ILE A 192 9.59 -8.13 3.68
C ILE A 192 10.26 -6.75 3.76
N ARG A 193 9.79 -5.87 4.65
CA ARG A 193 10.37 -4.55 4.82
C ARG A 193 11.81 -4.63 5.28
N ARG A 194 12.11 -5.44 6.29
CA ARG A 194 13.47 -5.67 6.78
C ARG A 194 14.39 -6.18 5.68
N LEU A 195 13.98 -7.23 4.95
CA LEU A 195 14.76 -7.79 3.85
C LEU A 195 15.02 -6.76 2.74
N GLN A 196 14.01 -5.96 2.40
CA GLN A 196 14.14 -4.90 1.41
C GLN A 196 15.18 -3.85 1.82
N GLN A 197 15.16 -3.43 3.09
CA GLN A 197 16.12 -2.48 3.66
C GLN A 197 17.53 -3.08 3.74
N ASP A 198 17.68 -4.30 4.27
CA ASP A 198 18.97 -5.00 4.40
C ASP A 198 19.66 -5.20 3.05
N LEU A 199 18.86 -5.46 2.00
CA LEU A 199 19.32 -5.67 0.64
C LEU A 199 19.47 -4.38 -0.17
N GLY A 200 18.85 -3.27 0.24
CA GLY A 200 18.83 -2.00 -0.50
C GLY A 200 18.22 -2.12 -1.90
N ILE A 201 17.31 -3.09 -2.11
CA ILE A 201 16.71 -3.38 -3.40
C ILE A 201 15.50 -2.48 -3.66
N THR A 202 15.40 -1.91 -4.86
CA THR A 202 14.19 -1.17 -5.27
C THR A 202 13.02 -2.12 -5.38
N THR A 203 11.91 -1.82 -4.71
CA THR A 203 10.76 -2.72 -4.65
C THR A 203 9.49 -2.00 -5.07
N LEU A 204 8.77 -2.57 -6.04
CA LEU A 204 7.40 -2.18 -6.35
C LEU A 204 6.44 -3.21 -5.74
N PHE A 205 5.55 -2.71 -4.89
CA PHE A 205 4.62 -3.52 -4.11
C PHE A 205 3.18 -3.17 -4.48
N VAL A 206 2.45 -4.11 -5.08
CA VAL A 206 1.02 -3.93 -5.41
C VAL A 206 0.19 -4.46 -4.26
N THR A 207 -0.76 -3.67 -3.80
CA THR A 207 -1.77 -4.08 -2.82
C THR A 207 -3.07 -3.31 -3.01
N HIS A 208 -4.16 -3.86 -2.49
CA HIS A 208 -5.42 -3.17 -2.29
C HIS A 208 -5.67 -2.86 -0.81
N ASP A 209 -4.78 -3.31 0.08
CA ASP A 209 -4.85 -3.09 1.53
C ASP A 209 -4.10 -1.80 1.89
N GLN A 210 -4.85 -0.83 2.45
CA GLN A 210 -4.32 0.48 2.84
C GLN A 210 -3.30 0.37 3.98
N GLU A 211 -3.53 -0.53 4.95
CA GLU A 211 -2.63 -0.72 6.08
C GLU A 211 -1.27 -1.25 5.61
N GLU A 212 -1.26 -2.15 4.63
CA GLU A 212 -0.03 -2.64 4.02
C GLU A 212 0.75 -1.49 3.37
N ALA A 213 0.08 -0.73 2.51
CA ALA A 213 0.72 0.38 1.81
C ALA A 213 1.27 1.44 2.78
N LEU A 214 0.47 1.86 3.77
CA LEU A 214 0.84 2.92 4.70
C LEU A 214 1.92 2.49 5.71
N SER A 215 1.97 1.20 6.09
CA SER A 215 2.92 0.71 7.10
C SER A 215 4.27 0.28 6.54
N MET A 216 4.35 -0.09 5.26
CA MET A 216 5.56 -0.66 4.67
C MET A 216 6.30 0.30 3.74
N ALA A 217 5.57 1.12 2.97
CA ALA A 217 6.14 1.85 1.85
C ALA A 217 6.88 3.13 2.26
N ASP A 218 7.94 3.46 1.53
CA ASP A 218 8.57 4.78 1.60
C ASP A 218 7.69 5.84 0.93
N ARG A 219 7.05 5.47 -0.19
CA ARG A 219 6.01 6.25 -0.86
C ARG A 219 4.89 5.36 -1.35
N VAL A 220 3.69 5.92 -1.42
CA VAL A 220 2.50 5.25 -1.93
C VAL A 220 1.98 6.02 -3.14
N ALA A 221 1.81 5.34 -4.25
CA ALA A 221 1.18 5.84 -5.47
C ALA A 221 -0.27 5.33 -5.51
N VAL A 222 -1.23 6.23 -5.42
CA VAL A 222 -2.66 5.91 -5.52
C VAL A 222 -3.09 6.01 -6.97
N LEU A 223 -3.60 4.91 -7.52
CA LEU A 223 -4.09 4.81 -8.88
C LEU A 223 -5.62 4.74 -8.91
N ARG A 224 -6.21 5.40 -9.91
CA ARG A 224 -7.65 5.32 -10.21
C ARG A 224 -7.87 5.31 -11.71
N ALA A 225 -8.62 4.34 -12.22
CA ALA A 225 -8.98 4.24 -13.64
C ALA A 225 -7.77 4.40 -14.59
N GLY A 226 -6.66 3.74 -14.30
CA GLY A 226 -5.44 3.77 -15.13
C GLY A 226 -4.54 4.99 -14.96
N ARG A 227 -4.91 5.95 -14.12
CA ARG A 227 -4.16 7.22 -13.90
C ARG A 227 -3.62 7.31 -12.48
N LEU A 228 -2.54 8.06 -12.31
CA LEU A 228 -1.99 8.42 -11.01
C LEU A 228 -2.80 9.59 -10.42
N GLU A 229 -3.40 9.38 -9.24
CA GLU A 229 -4.11 10.42 -8.48
C GLU A 229 -3.15 11.21 -7.58
N GLN A 230 -2.29 10.50 -6.85
CA GLN A 230 -1.30 11.10 -5.95
C GLN A 230 -0.16 10.12 -5.67
N VAL A 231 1.05 10.62 -5.49
CA VAL A 231 2.18 9.87 -4.94
C VAL A 231 2.86 10.70 -3.85
N ALA A 232 2.93 10.14 -2.63
CA ALA A 232 3.51 10.83 -1.47
C ALA A 232 4.02 9.82 -0.43
N VAL A 233 4.74 10.30 0.59
CA VAL A 233 5.04 9.50 1.78
C VAL A 233 3.73 9.21 2.54
N PRO A 234 3.61 8.06 3.25
CA PRO A 234 2.36 7.65 3.91
C PRO A 234 1.71 8.73 4.77
N ALA A 235 2.48 9.42 5.60
CA ALA A 235 1.97 10.46 6.50
C ALA A 235 1.37 11.66 5.73
N GLU A 236 2.00 12.07 4.64
CA GLU A 236 1.52 13.15 3.78
C GLU A 236 0.26 12.74 3.01
N LEU A 237 0.27 11.53 2.42
CA LEU A 237 -0.88 10.97 1.71
C LEU A 237 -2.14 10.93 2.58
N TYR A 238 -1.97 10.55 3.86
CA TYR A 238 -3.06 10.47 4.83
C TYR A 238 -3.52 11.85 5.30
N ALA A 239 -2.58 12.74 5.63
CA ALA A 239 -2.88 14.05 6.20
C ALA A 239 -3.32 15.09 5.15
N ARG A 240 -2.79 15.01 3.92
CA ARG A 240 -3.01 15.96 2.81
C ARG A 240 -3.37 15.24 1.52
N PRO A 241 -4.54 14.59 1.45
CA PRO A 241 -5.00 13.95 0.23
C PRO A 241 -5.27 15.01 -0.85
N ALA A 242 -4.76 14.78 -2.06
CA ALA A 242 -4.89 15.73 -3.18
C ALA A 242 -6.33 15.81 -3.72
N THR A 243 -7.11 14.74 -3.56
CA THR A 243 -8.50 14.65 -4.06
C THR A 243 -9.41 13.99 -3.02
N ALA A 244 -10.71 14.25 -3.14
CA ALA A 244 -11.72 13.56 -2.31
C ALA A 244 -11.64 12.04 -2.48
N PHE A 245 -11.31 11.56 -3.69
CA PHE A 245 -11.11 10.13 -3.92
C PHE A 245 -9.96 9.57 -3.06
N VAL A 246 -8.80 10.22 -3.06
CA VAL A 246 -7.65 9.77 -2.24
C VAL A 246 -8.01 9.82 -0.77
N ALA A 247 -8.69 10.90 -0.32
CA ALA A 247 -9.13 11.05 1.06
C ALA A 247 -9.99 9.88 1.54
N GLU A 248 -11.00 9.50 0.75
CA GLU A 248 -11.95 8.43 1.05
C GLU A 248 -11.35 7.05 0.85
N PHE A 249 -10.45 6.90 -0.13
CA PHE A 249 -9.81 5.64 -0.43
C PHE A 249 -8.71 5.30 0.59
N VAL A 250 -8.02 6.31 1.15
CA VAL A 250 -6.95 6.12 2.15
C VAL A 250 -7.48 6.42 3.55
N GLY A 251 -8.25 5.50 4.10
CA GLY A 251 -8.84 5.58 5.44
C GLY A 251 -10.31 6.03 5.45
N THR A 252 -10.86 6.11 6.65
CA THR A 252 -12.27 6.52 6.85
C THR A 252 -12.41 8.03 6.77
N MET A 253 -13.46 8.51 6.09
CA MET A 253 -13.85 9.92 6.03
C MET A 253 -15.32 10.10 6.36
N SER A 254 -15.68 11.22 6.99
CA SER A 254 -17.05 11.73 7.07
C SER A 254 -17.19 12.93 6.15
N ARG A 255 -18.34 13.06 5.49
CA ARG A 255 -18.73 14.21 4.69
C ARG A 255 -19.67 15.07 5.49
N LEU A 256 -19.31 16.32 5.71
CA LEU A 256 -20.08 17.29 6.49
C LEU A 256 -20.57 18.40 5.58
N PRO A 257 -21.87 18.68 5.54
CA PRO A 257 -22.41 19.82 4.83
C PRO A 257 -21.72 21.12 5.23
N ALA A 258 -21.31 21.90 4.25
CA ALA A 258 -20.59 23.16 4.48
C ALA A 258 -21.10 24.27 3.58
N VAL A 259 -20.96 25.50 4.06
CA VAL A 259 -21.36 26.71 3.34
C VAL A 259 -20.11 27.53 3.02
N ARG A 260 -20.00 28.00 1.79
CA ARG A 260 -18.93 28.88 1.36
C ARG A 260 -19.01 30.24 2.05
N THR A 261 -17.86 30.72 2.57
CA THR A 261 -17.75 32.02 3.23
C THR A 261 -16.50 32.76 2.76
N GLY A 262 -16.41 34.07 3.07
CA GLY A 262 -15.14 34.81 2.92
C GLY A 262 -14.54 34.88 1.52
N GLY A 263 -15.34 35.07 0.47
CA GLY A 263 -14.80 35.23 -0.91
C GLY A 263 -14.20 33.98 -1.52
N GLY A 264 -14.47 32.77 -0.96
CA GLY A 264 -14.10 31.49 -1.58
C GLY A 264 -12.86 30.81 -1.01
N ALA A 265 -12.22 31.35 0.03
CA ALA A 265 -11.07 30.73 0.69
C ALA A 265 -11.42 30.01 2.00
N GLN A 266 -12.66 30.09 2.45
CA GLN A 266 -13.13 29.54 3.70
C GLN A 266 -14.50 28.86 3.55
N VAL A 267 -14.77 27.92 4.42
CA VAL A 267 -16.09 27.27 4.57
C VAL A 267 -16.55 27.33 6.02
N GLU A 268 -17.85 27.43 6.21
CA GLU A 268 -18.48 27.27 7.50
C GLU A 268 -19.06 25.85 7.63
N VAL A 269 -18.67 25.15 8.69
CA VAL A 269 -19.07 23.76 8.97
C VAL A 269 -19.16 23.60 10.48
N LEU A 270 -20.24 23.00 11.00
CA LEU A 270 -20.50 22.83 12.45
C LEU A 270 -20.33 24.15 13.25
N GLY A 271 -20.72 25.28 12.65
CA GLY A 271 -20.59 26.61 13.29
C GLY A 271 -19.15 27.17 13.33
N SER A 272 -18.17 26.49 12.77
CA SER A 272 -16.77 26.94 12.70
C SER A 272 -16.41 27.38 11.29
N ARG A 273 -15.59 28.43 11.15
CA ARG A 273 -15.03 28.87 9.87
C ARG A 273 -13.63 28.29 9.70
N LEU A 274 -13.46 27.49 8.67
CA LEU A 274 -12.20 26.80 8.38
C LEU A 274 -11.63 27.20 7.02
N PRO A 275 -10.31 27.38 6.91
CA PRO A 275 -9.67 27.59 5.61
C PRO A 275 -9.76 26.32 4.76
N VAL A 276 -9.81 26.50 3.44
CA VAL A 276 -9.86 25.38 2.48
C VAL A 276 -8.46 25.03 2.02
N GLU A 277 -8.15 23.73 1.99
CA GLU A 277 -6.94 23.19 1.37
C GLU A 277 -7.23 22.79 -0.07
N GLY A 278 -6.40 23.27 -1.02
CA GLY A 278 -6.56 22.98 -2.43
C GLY A 278 -7.59 23.85 -3.15
N ALA A 279 -8.12 23.32 -4.25
CA ALA A 279 -9.09 24.04 -5.08
C ALA A 279 -10.51 23.89 -4.54
N MET A 280 -11.19 25.01 -4.33
CA MET A 280 -12.62 24.99 -4.00
C MET A 280 -13.44 24.75 -5.28
N PRO A 281 -14.41 23.82 -5.27
CA PRO A 281 -15.33 23.64 -6.40
C PRO A 281 -16.03 24.95 -6.75
N ALA A 282 -16.12 25.29 -8.04
CA ALA A 282 -16.67 26.58 -8.47
C ALA A 282 -18.15 26.77 -8.05
N ASP A 283 -18.97 25.73 -8.21
CA ASP A 283 -20.41 25.76 -8.04
C ASP A 283 -20.92 24.55 -7.24
N GLY A 284 -22.12 24.66 -6.71
CA GLY A 284 -22.87 23.60 -6.01
C GLY A 284 -22.68 23.59 -4.49
N ASP A 285 -23.46 22.74 -3.85
CA ASP A 285 -23.34 22.43 -2.43
C ASP A 285 -22.01 21.77 -2.13
N LEU A 286 -21.45 22.10 -0.98
CA LEU A 286 -20.15 21.63 -0.55
C LEU A 286 -20.25 20.66 0.62
N ASP A 287 -19.34 19.69 0.64
CA ASP A 287 -19.04 18.89 1.83
C ASP A 287 -17.58 19.10 2.21
N VAL A 288 -17.33 19.24 3.50
CA VAL A 288 -16.01 19.13 4.11
C VAL A 288 -15.74 17.67 4.42
N LEU A 289 -14.56 17.17 4.02
CA LEU A 289 -14.11 15.82 4.32
C LEU A 289 -13.30 15.83 5.62
N VAL A 290 -13.71 15.01 6.58
CA VAL A 290 -13.12 14.99 7.93
C VAL A 290 -12.75 13.57 8.33
N ARG A 291 -11.54 13.40 8.87
CA ARG A 291 -11.08 12.15 9.49
C ARG A 291 -11.75 11.95 10.85
N PRO A 292 -12.09 10.71 11.26
CA PRO A 292 -12.71 10.45 12.56
C PRO A 292 -11.88 10.96 13.76
N GLU A 293 -10.57 10.85 13.70
CA GLU A 293 -9.65 11.34 14.75
C GLU A 293 -9.55 12.87 14.83
N ALA A 294 -10.04 13.56 13.82
CA ALA A 294 -10.11 15.03 13.81
C ALA A 294 -11.38 15.58 14.45
N VAL A 295 -12.41 14.77 14.58
CA VAL A 295 -13.68 15.18 15.17
C VAL A 295 -13.59 15.12 16.70
N ARG A 296 -13.82 16.23 17.35
CA ARG A 296 -13.93 16.31 18.81
C ARG A 296 -15.39 16.17 19.19
N VAL A 297 -15.70 15.29 20.12
CA VAL A 297 -17.05 15.05 20.62
C VAL A 297 -17.07 15.26 22.14
N ALA A 298 -17.98 16.04 22.62
CA ALA A 298 -18.19 16.26 24.04
C ALA A 298 -19.68 16.01 24.42
N ALA A 299 -19.90 15.43 25.60
CA ALA A 299 -21.27 15.32 26.12
C ALA A 299 -21.85 16.72 26.35
N ASP A 300 -22.98 17.00 25.74
CA ASP A 300 -23.63 18.28 25.79
C ASP A 300 -25.15 18.09 25.63
N PRO A 301 -25.95 18.37 26.71
CA PRO A 301 -27.40 18.24 26.65
C PRO A 301 -28.07 19.14 25.61
N LEU A 302 -27.40 20.22 25.19
CA LEU A 302 -27.86 21.16 24.17
C LEU A 302 -27.17 20.94 22.82
N GLY A 303 -26.33 19.90 22.70
CA GLY A 303 -25.58 19.58 21.49
C GLY A 303 -26.49 19.21 20.33
N GLY A 304 -26.05 19.55 19.12
CA GLY A 304 -26.80 19.29 17.86
C GLY A 304 -26.66 17.85 17.32
N GLY A 305 -26.00 16.94 18.04
CA GLY A 305 -25.78 15.56 17.60
C GLY A 305 -26.27 14.54 18.62
N THR A 306 -26.61 13.34 18.12
CA THR A 306 -26.97 12.18 18.97
C THR A 306 -26.05 11.01 18.63
N VAL A 307 -25.45 10.38 19.62
CA VAL A 307 -24.64 9.15 19.43
C VAL A 307 -25.58 8.01 19.04
N VAL A 308 -25.45 7.49 17.81
CA VAL A 308 -26.31 6.43 17.29
C VAL A 308 -25.62 5.06 17.27
N ALA A 309 -24.29 5.03 17.29
CA ALA A 309 -23.53 3.79 17.41
C ALA A 309 -22.17 4.02 18.08
N ALA A 310 -21.64 2.97 18.71
CA ALA A 310 -20.31 2.93 19.29
C ALA A 310 -19.64 1.58 18.93
N SER A 311 -18.48 1.63 18.29
CA SER A 311 -17.70 0.46 17.88
C SER A 311 -16.38 0.43 18.64
N PHE A 312 -16.18 -0.58 19.48
CA PHE A 312 -14.95 -0.79 20.23
C PHE A 312 -13.84 -1.32 19.31
N LEU A 313 -12.75 -0.59 19.18
CA LEU A 313 -11.57 -0.93 18.35
C LEU A 313 -10.30 -1.13 19.20
N GLY A 314 -10.46 -1.45 20.48
CA GLY A 314 -9.36 -1.60 21.43
C GLY A 314 -9.03 -0.30 22.18
N ALA A 315 -7.87 0.30 21.93
CA ALA A 315 -7.47 1.57 22.55
C ALA A 315 -8.37 2.74 22.15
N VAL A 316 -9.07 2.63 21.03
CA VAL A 316 -9.97 3.63 20.45
C VAL A 316 -11.38 3.05 20.36
N THR A 317 -12.38 3.88 20.62
CA THR A 317 -13.79 3.59 20.31
C THR A 317 -14.27 4.60 19.27
N ARG A 318 -14.78 4.08 18.15
CA ARG A 318 -15.39 4.88 17.10
C ARG A 318 -16.86 5.11 17.40
N LEU A 319 -17.23 6.37 17.57
CA LEU A 319 -18.62 6.79 17.70
C LEU A 319 -19.16 7.18 16.31
N THR A 320 -20.45 6.88 16.08
CA THR A 320 -21.21 7.49 14.98
C THR A 320 -22.22 8.44 15.62
N VAL A 321 -22.11 9.72 15.28
CA VAL A 321 -22.99 10.77 15.78
C VAL A 321 -23.84 11.27 14.63
N ARG A 322 -25.18 11.26 14.81
CA ARG A 322 -26.13 11.76 13.82
C ARG A 322 -26.51 13.20 14.18
N LEU A 323 -26.32 14.10 13.22
CA LEU A 323 -26.69 15.49 13.30
C LEU A 323 -28.21 15.69 13.05
N ALA A 324 -28.73 16.87 13.32
CA ALA A 324 -30.15 17.20 13.14
C ALA A 324 -30.63 17.12 11.69
N ASP A 325 -29.74 17.32 10.71
CA ASP A 325 -30.00 17.17 9.27
C ASP A 325 -29.93 15.72 8.77
N GLY A 326 -29.66 14.76 9.67
CA GLY A 326 -29.51 13.35 9.34
C GLY A 326 -28.07 12.93 8.96
N THR A 327 -27.14 13.86 8.85
CA THR A 327 -25.72 13.56 8.53
C THR A 327 -25.08 12.71 9.63
N GLU A 328 -24.42 11.62 9.26
CA GLU A 328 -23.68 10.79 10.20
C GLU A 328 -22.17 11.10 10.17
N VAL A 329 -21.64 11.40 11.33
CA VAL A 329 -20.23 11.77 11.55
C VAL A 329 -19.57 10.71 12.39
N LYS A 330 -18.44 10.18 11.93
CA LYS A 330 -17.60 9.25 12.68
C LYS A 330 -16.56 10.03 13.48
N ALA A 331 -16.38 9.66 14.74
CA ALA A 331 -15.37 10.24 15.63
C ALA A 331 -14.62 9.13 16.37
N ASP A 332 -13.29 9.18 16.35
CA ASP A 332 -12.43 8.25 17.07
C ASP A 332 -11.95 8.87 18.37
N LEU A 333 -12.38 8.30 19.50
CA LEU A 333 -11.99 8.75 20.83
C LEU A 333 -11.22 7.67 21.59
N PRO A 334 -10.33 8.04 22.53
CA PRO A 334 -9.80 7.08 23.49
C PRO A 334 -10.94 6.33 24.17
N THR A 335 -10.86 5.03 24.30
CA THR A 335 -11.97 4.20 24.81
C THR A 335 -12.46 4.65 26.19
N GLY A 336 -11.56 5.12 27.08
CA GLY A 336 -11.95 5.67 28.38
C GLY A 336 -12.80 6.94 28.27
N THR A 337 -12.54 7.80 27.27
CA THR A 337 -13.32 9.02 27.04
C THR A 337 -14.68 8.67 26.43
N ALA A 338 -14.72 7.74 25.50
CA ALA A 338 -15.96 7.31 24.85
C ALA A 338 -16.98 6.67 25.82
N ALA A 339 -16.52 6.11 26.94
CA ALA A 339 -17.41 5.57 27.99
C ALA A 339 -18.39 6.58 28.56
N GLY A 340 -18.07 7.89 28.54
CA GLY A 340 -18.95 8.98 28.93
C GLY A 340 -20.00 9.38 27.88
N LEU A 341 -20.02 8.73 26.72
CA LEU A 341 -20.89 9.04 25.57
C LEU A 341 -21.62 7.78 25.08
N PRO A 342 -22.55 7.22 25.88
CA PRO A 342 -23.30 6.03 25.47
C PRO A 342 -24.20 6.31 24.27
N VAL A 343 -24.64 5.25 23.60
CA VAL A 343 -25.63 5.34 22.51
C VAL A 343 -26.92 6.01 23.09
N GLY A 344 -27.44 7.01 22.37
CA GLY A 344 -28.53 7.85 22.77
C GLY A 344 -28.10 9.16 23.47
N ALA A 345 -26.82 9.31 23.84
CA ALA A 345 -26.32 10.54 24.43
C ALA A 345 -26.34 11.69 23.41
N THR A 346 -26.73 12.88 23.91
CA THR A 346 -26.61 14.13 23.15
C THR A 346 -25.20 14.68 23.27
N ALA A 347 -24.65 15.15 22.17
CA ALA A 347 -23.27 15.60 22.09
C ALA A 347 -23.09 16.81 21.16
N SER A 348 -22.13 17.66 21.51
CA SER A 348 -21.61 18.69 20.62
C SER A 348 -20.40 18.16 19.85
N LEU A 349 -20.27 18.54 18.55
CA LEU A 349 -19.18 18.23 17.69
C LEU A 349 -18.43 19.49 17.31
N THR A 350 -17.10 19.42 17.35
CA THR A 350 -16.24 20.52 16.90
C THR A 350 -15.07 19.99 16.06
N LEU A 351 -14.56 20.84 15.16
CA LEU A 351 -13.40 20.56 14.34
C LEU A 351 -12.24 21.47 14.78
N PRO A 352 -10.98 20.98 14.68
CA PRO A 352 -9.81 21.83 14.93
C PRO A 352 -9.68 22.91 13.85
N GLU A 353 -9.17 24.07 14.22
CA GLU A 353 -8.87 25.18 13.30
C GLU A 353 -7.66 24.84 12.41
N ARG A 354 -7.91 24.09 11.36
CA ARG A 354 -6.91 23.72 10.35
C ARG A 354 -7.53 23.71 8.95
N PRO A 355 -6.73 23.82 7.87
CA PRO A 355 -7.24 23.67 6.52
C PRO A 355 -7.98 22.34 6.33
N VAL A 356 -9.08 22.39 5.58
CA VAL A 356 -9.92 21.22 5.30
C VAL A 356 -10.07 21.01 3.79
N LEU A 357 -10.13 19.76 3.39
CA LEU A 357 -10.45 19.37 2.02
C LEU A 357 -11.96 19.51 1.81
N VAL A 358 -12.35 20.11 0.69
CA VAL A 358 -13.75 20.23 0.28
C VAL A 358 -13.99 19.51 -1.04
N ASP A 359 -15.21 19.02 -1.20
CA ASP A 359 -15.69 18.41 -2.42
C ASP A 359 -17.13 18.82 -2.70
N ARG A 360 -17.60 18.62 -3.92
CA ARG A 360 -19.04 18.79 -4.20
C ARG A 360 -19.85 17.77 -3.43
N ARG A 361 -20.98 18.22 -2.89
CA ARG A 361 -21.94 17.29 -2.27
C ARG A 361 -22.44 16.31 -3.34
N ARG A 362 -22.39 15.03 -3.01
CA ARG A 362 -22.99 13.99 -3.87
C ARG A 362 -24.51 14.06 -3.73
N ALA A 363 -25.21 13.99 -4.84
CA ALA A 363 -26.64 13.74 -4.81
C ALA A 363 -26.90 12.42 -4.07
N ALA A 364 -27.88 12.42 -3.15
CA ALA A 364 -28.25 11.27 -2.34
C ALA A 364 -28.81 10.13 -3.21
#